data_e3883d82389660cc14c2c51153162b7d
#
_entry.id   e3883d82389660cc14c2c51153162b7d
#
_cell.length_a   1.000
_cell.length_b   1.000
_cell.length_c   1.000
_cell.angle_alpha   90.00
_cell.angle_beta   90.00
_cell.angle_gamma   90.00
#
_symmetry.space_group_name_H-M   'P 1'
#
loop_
_entity.id
_entity.type
_entity.pdbx_description
1 polymer ?
#
loop_
_entity_poly.entity_id
_entity_poly.type
_entity_poly.pdbx_seq_one_letter_code
_entity_poly.pdbx_strand_id
1 'polypeptide(L)'
;MPTVLQFRRGTTSQNNSFTGAIGEITYDTDKDVLRVHDGSSAGGFSMVSASSTDTLTNKTLTSPNITTSIIPTSADGATIGSASKEFSDLFLADAGTIQFGNDQEVQLIHTADTGLILKHTATGDDSTVSLTLQTGETDIQANDVIGKIDFQAPDEAQGTDAVLVAAGIEAVSEGDFSTSSNATKLSFKTGASE
;
A
#
# COMPACT_ATOMS: atom_id res chain seq x y z
N MET A 1 55.29 -1.81 -12.54
CA MET A 1 54.11 -2.66 -12.20
C MET A 1 53.28 -1.88 -11.18
N PRO A 2 51.97 -1.89 -11.25
CA PRO A 2 51.18 -1.24 -10.22
C PRO A 2 51.39 -1.96 -8.89
N THR A 3 51.52 -1.20 -7.83
CA THR A 3 51.62 -1.75 -6.46
C THR A 3 50.25 -2.34 -6.07
N VAL A 4 50.21 -3.63 -5.67
CA VAL A 4 49.00 -4.31 -5.25
C VAL A 4 48.91 -4.28 -3.73
N LEU A 5 47.84 -3.69 -3.20
CA LEU A 5 47.46 -3.82 -1.79
C LEU A 5 46.56 -5.02 -1.64
N GLN A 6 46.90 -5.97 -0.79
CA GLN A 6 46.05 -7.12 -0.45
C GLN A 6 45.60 -7.01 1.01
N PHE A 7 44.29 -7.12 1.24
CA PHE A 7 43.73 -7.26 2.57
C PHE A 7 43.89 -8.71 3.07
N ARG A 8 43.85 -8.90 4.40
CA ARG A 8 43.65 -10.22 4.97
C ARG A 8 42.33 -10.79 4.42
N ARG A 9 42.36 -12.06 4.00
CA ARG A 9 41.23 -12.71 3.35
C ARG A 9 41.00 -14.11 3.91
N GLY A 10 39.76 -14.55 3.87
CA GLY A 10 39.34 -15.87 4.27
C GLY A 10 37.96 -16.21 3.78
N THR A 11 37.54 -17.45 3.90
CA THR A 11 36.17 -17.88 3.69
C THR A 11 35.23 -17.20 4.68
N THR A 12 33.91 -17.24 4.42
CA THR A 12 32.91 -16.75 5.38
C THR A 12 33.08 -17.38 6.76
N SER A 13 33.36 -18.70 6.82
CA SER A 13 33.57 -19.42 8.08
C SER A 13 34.81 -18.90 8.82
N GLN A 14 35.92 -18.69 8.12
CA GLN A 14 37.16 -18.17 8.71
C GLN A 14 36.98 -16.72 9.20
N ASN A 15 36.32 -15.88 8.42
CA ASN A 15 36.01 -14.51 8.82
C ASN A 15 35.09 -14.49 10.07
N ASN A 16 34.04 -15.32 10.10
CA ASN A 16 33.11 -15.36 11.24
C ASN A 16 33.77 -15.74 12.60
N SER A 17 34.90 -16.46 12.57
CA SER A 17 35.65 -16.80 13.76
C SER A 17 36.78 -15.83 14.10
N PHE A 18 37.05 -14.86 13.25
CA PHE A 18 38.13 -13.91 13.39
C PHE A 18 37.67 -12.60 14.05
N THR A 19 38.35 -12.19 15.12
CA THR A 19 38.18 -10.87 15.75
C THR A 19 39.34 -9.99 15.33
N GLY A 20 39.11 -9.09 14.38
CA GLY A 20 40.14 -8.14 13.92
C GLY A 20 40.28 -6.95 14.84
N ALA A 21 41.39 -6.24 14.73
CA ALA A 21 41.59 -4.99 15.44
C ALA A 21 40.57 -3.92 15.03
N ILE A 22 40.37 -2.90 15.86
CA ILE A 22 39.50 -1.78 15.51
C ILE A 22 39.97 -1.12 14.22
N GLY A 23 39.08 -1.00 13.25
CA GLY A 23 39.35 -0.45 11.91
C GLY A 23 40.05 -1.40 10.95
N GLU A 24 40.38 -2.64 11.38
CA GLU A 24 40.95 -3.64 10.46
C GLU A 24 39.90 -4.04 9.39
N ILE A 25 40.37 -4.19 8.15
CA ILE A 25 39.55 -4.61 7.02
C ILE A 25 39.97 -6.00 6.59
N THR A 26 39.01 -6.90 6.43
CA THR A 26 39.20 -8.23 5.86
C THR A 26 38.33 -8.42 4.61
N TYR A 27 38.69 -9.39 3.77
CA TYR A 27 37.94 -9.75 2.57
C TYR A 27 37.36 -11.17 2.74
N ASP A 28 36.04 -11.29 2.59
CA ASP A 28 35.33 -12.55 2.60
C ASP A 28 35.28 -13.09 1.17
N THR A 29 36.00 -14.19 0.93
CA THR A 29 36.18 -14.77 -0.42
C THR A 29 34.95 -15.55 -0.92
N ASP A 30 34.04 -15.95 -0.04
CA ASP A 30 32.83 -16.69 -0.43
C ASP A 30 31.70 -15.72 -0.84
N LYS A 31 31.71 -14.52 -0.24
CA LYS A 31 30.69 -13.48 -0.47
C LYS A 31 31.15 -12.33 -1.34
N ASP A 32 32.44 -12.26 -1.64
CA ASP A 32 33.08 -11.15 -2.35
C ASP A 32 32.82 -9.77 -1.71
N VAL A 33 32.89 -9.69 -0.38
CA VAL A 33 32.64 -8.47 0.37
C VAL A 33 33.76 -8.11 1.32
N LEU A 34 33.93 -6.81 1.59
CA LEU A 34 34.78 -6.33 2.67
C LEU A 34 34.05 -6.43 4.00
N ARG A 35 34.80 -6.67 5.06
CA ARG A 35 34.36 -6.60 6.46
C ARG A 35 35.20 -5.60 7.22
N VAL A 36 34.56 -4.81 8.07
CA VAL A 36 35.23 -3.86 8.97
C VAL A 36 35.09 -4.37 10.39
N HIS A 37 36.21 -4.39 11.14
CA HIS A 37 36.26 -4.91 12.51
C HIS A 37 36.26 -3.78 13.54
N ASP A 38 35.62 -4.03 14.67
CA ASP A 38 35.50 -3.11 15.82
C ASP A 38 36.43 -3.47 17.00
N GLY A 39 37.26 -4.48 16.86
CA GLY A 39 38.15 -4.96 17.88
C GLY A 39 37.54 -5.93 18.90
N SER A 40 36.23 -6.20 18.83
CA SER A 40 35.51 -7.01 19.83
C SER A 40 34.59 -8.07 19.24
N SER A 41 33.91 -7.74 18.13
CA SER A 41 32.94 -8.63 17.49
C SER A 41 33.64 -9.62 16.57
N ALA A 42 33.49 -10.92 16.81
CA ALA A 42 33.93 -11.94 15.88
C ALA A 42 33.18 -11.82 14.56
N GLY A 43 33.91 -11.89 13.44
CA GLY A 43 33.36 -11.74 12.10
C GLY A 43 33.29 -10.32 11.56
N GLY A 44 33.36 -9.29 12.40
CA GLY A 44 33.20 -7.91 11.99
C GLY A 44 31.85 -7.63 11.30
N PHE A 45 31.76 -6.50 10.60
CA PHE A 45 30.54 -6.04 9.91
C PHE A 45 30.78 -6.09 8.39
N SER A 46 29.97 -6.87 7.67
CA SER A 46 30.03 -6.93 6.21
C SER A 46 29.56 -5.62 5.60
N MET A 47 30.28 -5.16 4.58
CA MET A 47 29.84 -4.05 3.74
C MET A 47 28.90 -4.59 2.64
N VAL A 48 27.82 -3.86 2.38
CA VAL A 48 26.88 -4.21 1.29
C VAL A 48 27.60 -4.07 -0.05
N SER A 49 27.53 -5.10 -0.88
CA SER A 49 28.03 -5.06 -2.25
C SER A 49 26.92 -4.83 -3.26
N ALA A 50 27.27 -4.39 -4.48
CA ALA A 50 26.32 -4.11 -5.55
C ALA A 50 25.54 -5.36 -6.03
N SER A 51 26.07 -6.56 -5.79
CA SER A 51 25.51 -7.84 -6.29
C SER A 51 25.12 -8.83 -5.18
N SER A 52 25.33 -8.49 -3.91
CA SER A 52 25.00 -9.39 -2.79
C SER A 52 23.52 -9.35 -2.45
N THR A 53 22.99 -10.47 -1.96
CA THR A 53 21.66 -10.56 -1.37
C THR A 53 21.73 -10.17 0.10
N ASP A 54 21.80 -8.87 0.40
CA ASP A 54 21.91 -8.38 1.77
C ASP A 54 20.57 -7.97 2.35
N THR A 55 20.36 -8.27 3.62
CA THR A 55 19.25 -7.73 4.40
C THR A 55 19.69 -6.41 5.04
N LEU A 56 19.05 -5.32 4.67
CA LEU A 56 19.28 -4.01 5.25
C LEU A 56 18.32 -3.79 6.43
N THR A 57 18.86 -3.83 7.66
CA THR A 57 18.09 -3.55 8.87
C THR A 57 18.36 -2.14 9.38
N ASN A 58 17.33 -1.46 9.89
CA ASN A 58 17.44 -0.11 10.47
C ASN A 58 18.08 0.90 9.52
N LYS A 59 17.73 0.85 8.23
CA LYS A 59 18.21 1.77 7.20
C LYS A 59 17.10 2.68 6.71
N THR A 60 17.41 3.96 6.57
CA THR A 60 16.57 4.90 5.83
C THR A 60 17.08 4.97 4.40
N LEU A 61 16.20 4.71 3.43
CA LEU A 61 16.50 4.83 2.02
C LEU A 61 15.93 6.16 1.53
N THR A 62 16.79 7.06 1.08
CA THR A 62 16.36 8.33 0.50
C THR A 62 16.22 8.18 -1.01
N SER A 63 15.02 8.45 -1.54
CA SER A 63 14.71 8.37 -2.98
C SER A 63 15.13 7.04 -3.64
N PRO A 64 14.72 5.88 -3.11
CA PRO A 64 15.07 4.60 -3.71
C PRO A 64 14.39 4.45 -5.09
N ASN A 65 15.14 3.99 -6.09
CA ASN A 65 14.59 3.58 -7.38
C ASN A 65 14.43 2.06 -7.37
N ILE A 66 13.17 1.58 -7.42
CA ILE A 66 12.83 0.16 -7.41
C ILE A 66 12.50 -0.27 -8.85
N THR A 67 13.33 -1.12 -9.43
CA THR A 67 13.22 -1.51 -10.85
C THR A 67 12.32 -2.72 -11.10
N THR A 68 11.95 -3.47 -10.07
CA THR A 68 11.13 -4.68 -10.23
C THR A 68 9.90 -4.68 -9.34
N SER A 69 10.04 -4.96 -8.05
CA SER A 69 8.91 -5.09 -7.13
C SER A 69 9.31 -4.84 -5.68
N ILE A 70 8.34 -4.47 -4.86
CA ILE A 70 8.42 -4.50 -3.41
C ILE A 70 7.54 -5.67 -2.96
N ILE A 71 8.16 -6.74 -2.46
CA ILE A 71 7.47 -7.97 -2.07
C ILE A 71 7.67 -8.18 -0.57
N PRO A 72 6.59 -8.32 0.23
CA PRO A 72 6.71 -8.71 1.63
C PRO A 72 7.25 -10.14 1.76
N THR A 73 7.87 -10.47 2.88
CA THR A 73 8.46 -11.79 3.13
C THR A 73 7.42 -12.90 3.36
N SER A 74 6.18 -12.52 3.66
CA SER A 74 5.06 -13.45 3.84
C SER A 74 3.75 -12.77 3.45
N ALA A 75 2.71 -13.56 3.19
CA ALA A 75 1.35 -13.04 3.03
C ALA A 75 0.95 -12.28 4.30
N ASP A 76 0.26 -11.15 4.14
CA ASP A 76 -0.15 -10.25 5.23
C ASP A 76 1.01 -9.75 6.12
N GLY A 77 2.23 -9.76 5.58
CA GLY A 77 3.47 -9.53 6.33
C GLY A 77 3.99 -8.10 6.37
N ALA A 78 3.41 -7.18 5.59
CA ALA A 78 3.88 -5.79 5.53
C ALA A 78 2.77 -4.81 5.17
N THR A 79 2.86 -3.61 5.71
CA THR A 79 1.96 -2.49 5.38
C THR A 79 2.66 -1.43 4.54
N ILE A 80 1.89 -0.71 3.72
CA ILE A 80 2.34 0.51 3.05
C ILE A 80 1.84 1.70 3.86
N GLY A 81 2.77 2.39 4.54
CA GLY A 81 2.42 3.46 5.48
C GLY A 81 1.96 2.97 6.85
N SER A 82 1.47 3.88 7.66
CA SER A 82 0.90 3.64 8.99
C SER A 82 -0.13 4.72 9.32
N ALA A 83 -0.89 4.55 10.40
CA ALA A 83 -1.89 5.53 10.86
C ALA A 83 -1.32 6.92 11.19
N SER A 84 -0.02 7.06 11.33
CA SER A 84 0.67 8.32 11.62
C SER A 84 1.67 8.76 10.53
N LYS A 85 1.83 7.97 9.45
CA LYS A 85 2.73 8.24 8.32
C LYS A 85 2.11 7.66 7.06
N GLU A 86 1.18 8.40 6.49
CA GLU A 86 0.43 8.06 5.28
C GLU A 86 1.23 8.42 4.02
N PHE A 87 0.93 7.73 2.92
CA PHE A 87 1.36 8.17 1.60
C PHE A 87 0.39 9.25 1.09
N SER A 88 0.90 10.32 0.47
CA SER A 88 0.05 11.37 -0.11
C SER A 88 -0.68 10.88 -1.35
N ASP A 89 -0.01 10.12 -2.20
CA ASP A 89 -0.51 9.75 -3.52
C ASP A 89 -0.06 8.34 -3.92
N LEU A 90 -0.87 7.67 -4.75
CA LEU A 90 -0.55 6.42 -5.42
C LEU A 90 -0.83 6.59 -6.93
N PHE A 91 0.23 6.61 -7.75
CA PHE A 91 0.13 6.71 -9.21
C PHE A 91 0.20 5.31 -9.82
N LEU A 92 -0.88 4.87 -10.44
CA LEU A 92 -0.95 3.62 -11.19
C LEU A 92 -1.06 3.93 -12.68
N ALA A 93 -0.45 3.08 -13.50
CA ALA A 93 -0.52 3.18 -14.95
C ALA A 93 -1.93 2.83 -15.47
N ASP A 94 -2.17 3.10 -16.75
CA ASP A 94 -3.36 2.61 -17.44
C ASP A 94 -3.52 1.10 -17.28
N ALA A 95 -4.76 0.66 -17.11
CA ALA A 95 -5.10 -0.71 -16.73
C ALA A 95 -4.54 -1.16 -15.36
N GLY A 96 -4.06 -0.23 -14.53
CA GLY A 96 -3.63 -0.52 -13.17
C GLY A 96 -4.75 -1.17 -12.35
N THR A 97 -4.38 -2.12 -11.50
CA THR A 97 -5.34 -2.90 -10.70
C THR A 97 -4.93 -2.92 -9.24
N ILE A 98 -5.88 -2.67 -8.33
CA ILE A 98 -5.75 -2.96 -6.91
C ILE A 98 -6.52 -4.25 -6.65
N GLN A 99 -5.84 -5.25 -6.08
CA GLN A 99 -6.39 -6.60 -5.88
C GLN A 99 -6.49 -6.91 -4.39
N PHE A 100 -7.57 -7.57 -3.98
CA PHE A 100 -7.85 -7.93 -2.61
C PHE A 100 -8.06 -9.44 -2.48
N GLY A 101 -7.76 -9.98 -1.29
CA GLY A 101 -7.87 -11.40 -1.00
C GLY A 101 -6.66 -12.23 -1.42
N ASN A 102 -6.52 -13.44 -0.87
CA ASN A 102 -5.41 -14.35 -1.18
C ASN A 102 -5.47 -14.89 -2.62
N ASP A 103 -6.65 -14.96 -3.20
CA ASP A 103 -6.94 -15.42 -4.56
C ASP A 103 -7.33 -14.27 -5.51
N GLN A 104 -7.17 -13.01 -5.02
CA GLN A 104 -7.42 -11.78 -5.77
C GLN A 104 -8.83 -11.71 -6.37
N GLU A 105 -9.81 -12.22 -5.63
CA GLU A 105 -11.20 -12.35 -6.10
C GLU A 105 -11.92 -11.02 -6.26
N VAL A 106 -11.53 -9.97 -5.52
CA VAL A 106 -12.08 -8.62 -5.67
C VAL A 106 -11.02 -7.69 -6.24
N GLN A 107 -11.36 -6.97 -7.28
CA GLN A 107 -10.45 -6.07 -8.00
C GLN A 107 -11.08 -4.71 -8.23
N LEU A 108 -10.30 -3.63 -8.05
CA LEU A 108 -10.60 -2.30 -8.52
C LEU A 108 -9.67 -2.02 -9.72
N ILE A 109 -10.25 -1.88 -10.90
CA ILE A 109 -9.52 -1.83 -12.18
C ILE A 109 -9.72 -0.47 -12.83
N HIS A 110 -8.64 0.21 -13.23
CA HIS A 110 -8.71 1.37 -14.07
C HIS A 110 -8.97 0.95 -15.53
N THR A 111 -9.96 1.56 -16.16
CA THR A 111 -10.20 1.44 -17.60
C THR A 111 -9.90 2.79 -18.25
N ALA A 112 -8.88 2.82 -19.10
CA ALA A 112 -8.39 4.04 -19.74
C ALA A 112 -9.56 4.84 -20.38
N ASP A 113 -9.57 6.15 -20.18
CA ASP A 113 -10.54 7.11 -20.69
C ASP A 113 -12.01 6.84 -20.30
N THR A 114 -12.27 5.86 -19.42
CA THR A 114 -13.63 5.44 -19.06
C THR A 114 -13.91 5.57 -17.54
N GLY A 115 -13.08 4.98 -16.67
CA GLY A 115 -13.29 5.03 -15.23
C GLY A 115 -12.80 3.81 -14.47
N LEU A 116 -13.52 3.41 -13.44
CA LEU A 116 -13.18 2.32 -12.53
C LEU A 116 -14.21 1.20 -12.60
N ILE A 117 -13.72 -0.03 -12.59
CA ILE A 117 -14.54 -1.24 -12.47
C ILE A 117 -14.25 -1.90 -11.13
N LEU A 118 -15.28 -2.10 -10.31
CA LEU A 118 -15.23 -3.02 -9.18
C LEU A 118 -15.68 -4.39 -9.67
N LYS A 119 -14.80 -5.39 -9.61
CA LYS A 119 -15.02 -6.71 -10.19
C LYS A 119 -14.80 -7.81 -9.17
N HIS A 120 -15.69 -8.81 -9.16
CA HIS A 120 -15.45 -10.12 -8.57
C HIS A 120 -14.99 -11.08 -9.66
N THR A 121 -13.92 -11.84 -9.45
CA THR A 121 -13.30 -12.69 -10.49
C THR A 121 -13.85 -14.11 -10.53
N ALA A 122 -14.51 -14.58 -9.46
CA ALA A 122 -15.09 -15.92 -9.45
C ALA A 122 -16.18 -16.06 -10.52
N THR A 123 -16.23 -17.24 -11.15
CA THR A 123 -17.16 -17.57 -12.23
C THR A 123 -18.23 -18.59 -11.82
N GLY A 124 -18.27 -18.96 -10.54
CA GLY A 124 -19.27 -19.87 -10.00
C GLY A 124 -20.68 -19.23 -9.99
N ASP A 125 -21.68 -20.09 -9.87
CA ASP A 125 -23.05 -19.64 -9.61
C ASP A 125 -23.09 -18.87 -8.28
N ASP A 126 -23.93 -17.85 -8.17
CA ASP A 126 -24.05 -16.94 -7.02
C ASP A 126 -22.81 -16.07 -6.69
N SER A 127 -21.84 -15.95 -7.59
CA SER A 127 -20.69 -15.04 -7.43
C SER A 127 -21.12 -13.59 -7.67
N THR A 128 -21.30 -12.83 -6.59
CA THR A 128 -21.77 -11.44 -6.65
C THR A 128 -20.67 -10.48 -6.19
N VAL A 129 -20.50 -9.35 -6.91
CA VAL A 129 -19.74 -8.22 -6.38
C VAL A 129 -20.64 -7.35 -5.52
N SER A 130 -20.16 -6.91 -4.38
CA SER A 130 -20.89 -6.04 -3.45
C SER A 130 -20.11 -4.77 -3.16
N LEU A 131 -20.77 -3.62 -3.22
CA LEU A 131 -20.29 -2.35 -2.68
C LEU A 131 -21.18 -1.98 -1.49
N THR A 132 -20.62 -2.01 -0.29
CA THR A 132 -21.33 -1.64 0.93
C THR A 132 -20.89 -0.24 1.36
N LEU A 133 -21.84 0.68 1.45
CA LEU A 133 -21.66 1.98 2.07
C LEU A 133 -22.19 1.90 3.50
N GLN A 134 -21.30 2.02 4.49
CA GLN A 134 -21.66 1.87 5.90
C GLN A 134 -21.22 3.10 6.67
N THR A 135 -22.16 3.75 7.38
CA THR A 135 -21.84 4.79 8.35
C THR A 135 -21.18 4.18 9.60
N GLY A 136 -20.33 4.98 10.25
CA GLY A 136 -19.81 4.65 11.60
C GLY A 136 -20.72 5.12 12.74
N GLU A 137 -21.87 5.71 12.45
CA GLU A 137 -22.82 6.18 13.45
C GLU A 137 -23.46 5.00 14.21
N THR A 138 -23.61 5.15 15.51
CA THR A 138 -24.12 4.11 16.41
C THR A 138 -25.53 4.38 16.93
N ASP A 139 -26.14 5.49 16.55
CA ASP A 139 -27.48 5.92 16.98
C ASP A 139 -28.24 6.50 15.78
N ILE A 140 -28.74 5.61 14.92
CA ILE A 140 -29.51 6.00 13.74
C ILE A 140 -30.91 6.42 14.14
N GLN A 141 -31.24 7.69 13.90
CA GLN A 141 -32.52 8.30 14.15
C GLN A 141 -33.31 8.58 12.86
N ALA A 142 -34.54 9.03 13.00
CA ALA A 142 -35.37 9.39 11.87
C ALA A 142 -34.74 10.50 11.01
N ASN A 143 -34.67 10.29 9.71
CA ASN A 143 -34.08 11.16 8.68
C ASN A 143 -32.54 11.17 8.62
N ASP A 144 -31.84 10.28 9.30
CA ASP A 144 -30.41 10.14 9.12
C ASP A 144 -30.09 9.51 7.78
N VAL A 145 -29.04 10.02 7.10
CA VAL A 145 -28.55 9.48 5.84
C VAL A 145 -27.53 8.39 6.14
N ILE A 146 -27.87 7.16 5.88
CA ILE A 146 -27.04 5.98 6.14
C ILE A 146 -25.87 5.89 5.14
N GLY A 147 -26.13 6.25 3.88
CA GLY A 147 -25.14 6.26 2.81
C GLY A 147 -25.72 6.90 1.56
N LYS A 148 -24.82 7.43 0.70
CA LYS A 148 -25.22 8.09 -0.54
C LYS A 148 -24.22 7.91 -1.67
N ILE A 149 -24.69 8.07 -2.89
CA ILE A 149 -23.89 8.20 -4.10
C ILE A 149 -24.30 9.52 -4.75
N ASP A 150 -23.36 10.46 -4.86
CA ASP A 150 -23.60 11.76 -5.47
C ASP A 150 -23.04 11.80 -6.89
N PHE A 151 -23.77 12.43 -7.80
CA PHE A 151 -23.36 12.76 -9.15
C PHE A 151 -23.15 14.27 -9.22
N GLN A 152 -21.89 14.67 -9.39
CA GLN A 152 -21.48 16.06 -9.40
C GLN A 152 -20.83 16.40 -10.74
N ALA A 153 -21.25 17.52 -11.35
CA ALA A 153 -20.56 18.05 -12.50
C ALA A 153 -19.16 18.58 -12.08
N PRO A 154 -18.14 18.49 -12.95
CA PRO A 154 -16.88 19.17 -12.70
C PRO A 154 -17.04 20.67 -12.72
N ASP A 155 -16.00 21.39 -12.29
CA ASP A 155 -15.91 22.84 -12.29
C ASP A 155 -16.20 23.41 -13.70
N GLU A 156 -17.44 23.56 -14.03
CA GLU A 156 -17.84 24.22 -15.26
C GLU A 156 -18.15 25.68 -14.93
N ALA A 157 -17.39 26.58 -15.51
CA ALA A 157 -17.50 28.03 -15.48
C ALA A 157 -18.48 28.66 -14.44
N GLN A 158 -18.07 29.59 -13.77
CA GLN A 158 -18.67 30.66 -12.98
C GLN A 158 -20.17 30.55 -12.63
N GLY A 159 -20.44 30.02 -11.44
CA GLY A 159 -21.73 30.01 -10.79
C GLY A 159 -21.73 29.04 -9.63
N THR A 160 -22.44 29.37 -8.57
CA THR A 160 -22.50 28.54 -7.37
C THR A 160 -23.18 27.19 -7.62
N ASP A 161 -24.13 27.15 -8.57
CA ASP A 161 -24.94 25.96 -8.84
C ASP A 161 -24.19 24.92 -9.70
N ALA A 162 -23.27 25.37 -10.57
CA ALA A 162 -22.48 24.48 -11.43
C ALA A 162 -21.54 23.53 -10.66
N VAL A 163 -21.17 23.87 -9.43
CA VAL A 163 -20.28 23.07 -8.57
C VAL A 163 -21.02 22.26 -7.50
N LEU A 164 -22.36 22.31 -7.49
CA LEU A 164 -23.18 21.55 -6.55
C LEU A 164 -23.44 20.12 -7.08
N VAL A 165 -23.84 19.24 -6.16
CA VAL A 165 -24.28 17.90 -6.53
C VAL A 165 -25.54 17.99 -7.40
N ALA A 166 -25.46 17.51 -8.64
CA ALA A 166 -26.54 17.59 -9.61
C ALA A 166 -27.63 16.51 -9.40
N ALA A 167 -27.23 15.34 -8.90
CA ALA A 167 -28.15 14.24 -8.61
C ALA A 167 -27.53 13.30 -7.57
N GLY A 168 -28.34 12.45 -6.97
CA GLY A 168 -27.84 11.46 -6.01
C GLY A 168 -28.85 10.35 -5.73
N ILE A 169 -28.34 9.29 -5.15
CA ILE A 169 -29.12 8.19 -4.56
C ILE A 169 -28.72 8.08 -3.10
N GLU A 170 -29.68 8.12 -2.18
CA GLU A 170 -29.37 7.99 -0.74
C GLU A 170 -30.35 7.06 -0.03
N ALA A 171 -29.83 6.36 0.97
CA ALA A 171 -30.61 5.59 1.92
C ALA A 171 -30.84 6.44 3.18
N VAL A 172 -32.11 6.68 3.53
CA VAL A 172 -32.49 7.54 4.65
C VAL A 172 -33.40 6.76 5.61
N SER A 173 -33.07 6.81 6.90
CA SER A 173 -33.89 6.19 7.93
C SER A 173 -35.27 6.84 8.02
N GLU A 174 -36.32 6.05 8.26
CA GLU A 174 -37.69 6.54 8.49
C GLU A 174 -38.06 6.57 9.97
N GLY A 175 -37.17 6.11 10.83
CA GLY A 175 -37.33 6.07 12.28
C GLY A 175 -36.06 5.63 12.96
N ASP A 176 -36.08 5.59 14.30
CA ASP A 176 -34.96 5.12 15.09
C ASP A 176 -34.72 3.63 14.81
N PHE A 177 -33.46 3.27 14.57
CA PHE A 177 -33.10 1.87 14.40
C PHE A 177 -33.11 1.14 15.75
N SER A 178 -33.57 -0.08 15.73
CA SER A 178 -33.65 -0.94 16.93
C SER A 178 -33.42 -2.40 16.57
N THR A 179 -33.46 -3.27 17.55
CA THR A 179 -33.34 -4.73 17.33
C THR A 179 -34.46 -5.31 16.44
N SER A 180 -35.56 -4.58 16.22
CA SER A 180 -36.73 -5.01 15.46
C SER A 180 -37.14 -4.06 14.34
N SER A 181 -36.40 -2.93 14.12
CA SER A 181 -36.73 -1.96 13.10
C SER A 181 -35.45 -1.37 12.48
N ASN A 182 -35.41 -1.40 11.16
CA ASN A 182 -34.47 -0.68 10.33
C ASN A 182 -35.20 -0.05 9.13
N ALA A 183 -36.37 0.53 9.39
CA ALA A 183 -37.19 1.14 8.36
C ALA A 183 -36.39 2.23 7.62
N THR A 184 -36.27 2.08 6.31
CA THR A 184 -35.41 2.92 5.46
C THR A 184 -36.11 3.17 4.13
N LYS A 185 -36.01 4.40 3.62
CA LYS A 185 -36.38 4.75 2.25
C LYS A 185 -35.14 4.94 1.40
N LEU A 186 -35.25 4.58 0.13
CA LEU A 186 -34.28 4.95 -0.91
C LEU A 186 -34.80 6.20 -1.64
N SER A 187 -34.01 7.27 -1.62
CA SER A 187 -34.36 8.55 -2.25
C SER A 187 -33.50 8.79 -3.47
N PHE A 188 -34.13 9.18 -4.58
CA PHE A 188 -33.47 9.66 -5.77
C PHE A 188 -33.60 11.19 -5.77
N LYS A 189 -32.48 11.89 -5.81
CA LYS A 189 -32.41 13.36 -5.79
C LYS A 189 -31.95 13.89 -7.12
N THR A 190 -32.50 15.02 -7.50
CA THR A 190 -32.03 15.85 -8.62
C THR A 190 -31.82 17.27 -8.13
N GLY A 191 -30.82 17.97 -8.68
CA GLY A 191 -30.59 19.38 -8.41
C GLY A 191 -31.83 20.18 -8.86
N ALA A 192 -32.15 21.23 -8.10
CA ALA A 192 -33.14 22.22 -8.53
C ALA A 192 -32.43 23.22 -9.43
N SER A 193 -33.00 23.54 -10.58
CA SER A 193 -32.67 24.76 -11.33
C SER A 193 -33.52 25.90 -10.76
N GLU A 194 -32.91 26.96 -10.30
CA GLU A 194 -33.60 28.21 -9.95
C GLU A 194 -33.90 29.06 -11.21
#